data_634e259052ef158eeddd6febd89c402d
#
_entry.id   634e259052ef158eeddd6febd89c402d
#
_cell.length_a   1.000
_cell.length_b   1.000
_cell.length_c   1.000
_cell.angle_alpha   90.00
_cell.angle_beta   90.00
_cell.angle_gamma   90.00
#
_symmetry.space_group_name_H-M   'P 1'
#
loop_
_entity.id
_entity.type
_entity.pdbx_description
1 polymer ?
#
loop_
_entity_poly.entity_id
_entity_poly.type
_entity_poly.pdbx_seq_one_letter_code
_entity_poly.pdbx_strand_id
1 'polypeptide(L)'
;MKKAKILSGVLLLCFSSPLITQTATLDVRGGYRSGSHAYETRLKVSEGWQNGWWASMESNTWNTIHDNKKENAALNDVQVEVNYAIKLDDQWTVRPGMLTHFSSNGTRYGPYVKLSWDATKDLNFGIRYRYDWKAYRQQDLSGDMSRDNVHRWDGYVTYHINSDFTFAWQTTLYSKQNDYRYANHKKWATENAFVLQYHMTPDITPYIEYDYLDRQGVYNGRDNLSENSYRIGVAFKL
;
A
#
# COMPACT_ATOMS: atom_id res chain seq x y z
N MET A 1 -26.58 24.11 5.21
CA MET A 1 -25.09 23.93 5.22
C MET A 1 -24.67 23.43 6.60
N LYS A 2 -24.49 22.13 6.79
CA LYS A 2 -23.96 21.56 8.04
C LYS A 2 -22.50 21.18 7.79
N LYS A 3 -21.56 21.91 8.43
CA LYS A 3 -20.13 21.68 8.38
C LYS A 3 -19.79 20.34 9.05
N ALA A 4 -19.15 19.45 8.33
CA ALA A 4 -18.64 18.19 8.84
C ALA A 4 -17.49 18.45 9.84
N LYS A 5 -17.74 18.22 11.12
CA LYS A 5 -16.72 18.14 12.17
C LYS A 5 -16.42 16.66 12.43
N ILE A 6 -15.64 16.00 11.59
CA ILE A 6 -15.28 14.58 11.75
C ILE A 6 -13.77 14.38 11.48
N LEU A 7 -12.90 15.21 11.97
CA LEU A 7 -11.46 14.93 11.77
C LEU A 7 -10.59 14.96 13.04
N SER A 8 -11.17 15.05 14.24
CA SER A 8 -10.35 15.21 15.44
C SER A 8 -10.29 14.00 16.38
N GLY A 9 -10.96 12.88 16.04
CA GLY A 9 -11.13 11.76 16.96
C GLY A 9 -10.22 10.54 16.76
N VAL A 10 -9.56 10.40 15.60
CA VAL A 10 -8.91 9.12 15.22
C VAL A 10 -7.41 9.09 15.58
N LEU A 11 -6.78 10.24 15.81
CA LEU A 11 -5.33 10.30 16.02
C LEU A 11 -4.87 9.96 17.45
N LEU A 12 -5.78 9.79 18.41
CA LEU A 12 -5.41 9.67 19.83
C LEU A 12 -5.37 8.23 20.39
N LEU A 13 -5.67 7.22 19.60
CA LEU A 13 -5.79 5.85 20.11
C LEU A 13 -4.52 4.99 20.02
N CYS A 14 -3.45 5.47 19.37
CA CYS A 14 -2.22 4.68 19.19
C CYS A 14 -1.18 4.84 20.30
N PHE A 15 -1.34 5.78 21.24
CA PHE A 15 -0.26 6.16 22.17
C PHE A 15 -0.44 5.76 23.64
N SER A 16 -1.37 4.89 23.98
CA SER A 16 -1.68 4.59 25.38
C SER A 16 -1.38 3.17 25.85
N SER A 17 -0.62 2.37 25.17
CA SER A 17 -0.23 1.05 25.69
C SER A 17 1.18 1.06 26.27
N PRO A 18 1.41 0.50 27.48
CA PRO A 18 2.73 0.37 28.11
C PRO A 18 3.57 -0.74 27.48
N LEU A 19 3.26 -1.16 26.25
CA LEU A 19 4.11 -2.05 25.48
C LEU A 19 5.30 -1.23 25.00
N ILE A 20 6.50 -1.69 25.33
CA ILE A 20 7.74 -1.05 24.91
C ILE A 20 7.77 -1.03 23.39
N THR A 21 7.58 0.15 22.83
CA THR A 21 7.60 0.39 21.38
C THR A 21 9.03 0.20 20.90
N GLN A 22 9.24 -0.63 19.88
CA GLN A 22 10.54 -0.78 19.27
C GLN A 22 10.79 0.31 18.23
N THR A 23 9.78 0.60 17.42
CA THR A 23 9.82 1.65 16.40
C THR A 23 8.41 2.16 16.10
N ALA A 24 8.20 3.46 16.21
CA ALA A 24 7.04 4.14 15.63
C ALA A 24 7.52 4.99 14.44
N THR A 25 6.74 5.06 13.38
CA THR A 25 7.10 5.80 12.17
C THR A 25 5.90 6.59 11.65
N LEU A 26 6.13 7.84 11.32
CA LEU A 26 5.22 8.69 10.54
C LEU A 26 5.79 8.84 9.14
N ASP A 27 5.03 8.46 8.11
CA ASP A 27 5.41 8.60 6.71
C ASP A 27 4.42 9.52 5.99
N VAL A 28 4.94 10.55 5.34
CA VAL A 28 4.19 11.52 4.55
C VAL A 28 4.70 11.47 3.11
N ARG A 29 3.79 11.29 2.16
CA ARG A 29 4.13 11.17 0.74
C ARG A 29 3.18 11.99 -0.12
N GLY A 30 3.74 12.70 -1.10
CA GLY A 30 3.01 13.29 -2.22
C GLY A 30 3.40 12.64 -3.53
N GLY A 31 2.52 12.67 -4.53
CA GLY A 31 2.81 12.10 -5.83
C GLY A 31 1.94 12.64 -6.95
N TYR A 32 2.34 12.31 -8.17
CA TYR A 32 1.62 12.62 -9.40
C TYR A 32 1.52 11.38 -10.29
N ARG A 33 0.33 11.11 -10.79
CA ARG A 33 0.02 10.03 -11.73
C ARG A 33 -0.18 10.57 -13.13
N SER A 34 0.62 10.09 -14.08
CA SER A 34 0.66 10.63 -15.44
C SER A 34 -0.55 10.24 -16.29
N GLY A 35 -1.10 9.05 -16.12
CA GLY A 35 -2.22 8.55 -16.92
C GLY A 35 -3.56 9.17 -16.52
N SER A 36 -3.81 9.31 -15.24
CA SER A 36 -5.04 9.91 -14.68
C SER A 36 -4.94 11.41 -14.43
N HIS A 37 -3.74 12.01 -14.60
CA HIS A 37 -3.44 13.40 -14.24
C HIS A 37 -3.86 13.75 -12.81
N ALA A 38 -3.68 12.81 -11.88
CA ALA A 38 -4.10 12.93 -10.49
C ALA A 38 -2.90 13.21 -9.58
N TYR A 39 -3.11 14.11 -8.62
CA TYR A 39 -2.21 14.24 -7.48
C TYR A 39 -2.70 13.34 -6.35
N GLU A 40 -1.79 12.71 -5.66
CA GLU A 40 -2.07 11.88 -4.50
C GLU A 40 -1.25 12.31 -3.30
N THR A 41 -1.83 12.13 -2.10
CA THR A 41 -1.09 12.25 -0.86
C THR A 41 -1.37 11.04 0.00
N ARG A 42 -0.36 10.64 0.80
CA ARG A 42 -0.45 9.57 1.77
C ARG A 42 0.05 10.06 3.13
N LEU A 43 -0.71 9.72 4.15
CA LEU A 43 -0.26 9.77 5.53
C LEU A 43 -0.32 8.36 6.09
N LYS A 44 0.81 7.85 6.60
CA LYS A 44 0.90 6.53 7.22
C LYS A 44 1.56 6.64 8.58
N VAL A 45 0.93 6.01 9.57
CA VAL A 45 1.52 5.78 10.89
C VAL A 45 1.70 4.29 11.04
N SER A 46 2.85 3.86 11.53
CA SER A 46 3.11 2.47 11.82
C SER A 46 3.87 2.31 13.13
N GLU A 47 3.66 1.19 13.78
CA GLU A 47 4.28 0.85 15.05
C GLU A 47 4.68 -0.62 15.08
N GLY A 48 5.89 -0.90 15.55
CA GLY A 48 6.41 -2.23 15.78
C GLY A 48 6.73 -2.44 17.24
N TRP A 49 6.38 -3.61 17.79
CA TRP A 49 6.61 -3.98 19.18
C TRP A 49 7.67 -5.07 19.30
N GLN A 50 8.40 -5.08 20.42
CA GLN A 50 9.46 -6.07 20.67
C GLN A 50 8.98 -7.52 20.67
N ASN A 51 7.70 -7.74 20.95
CA ASN A 51 7.07 -9.06 20.93
C ASN A 51 6.76 -9.60 19.53
N GLY A 52 7.16 -8.87 18.48
CA GLY A 52 6.98 -9.28 17.08
C GLY A 52 5.70 -8.76 16.40
N TRP A 53 4.79 -8.13 17.13
CA TRP A 53 3.63 -7.46 16.51
C TRP A 53 4.03 -6.20 15.77
N TRP A 54 3.33 -5.93 14.69
CA TRP A 54 3.42 -4.69 13.93
C TRP A 54 2.03 -4.30 13.45
N ALA A 55 1.73 -3.00 13.48
CA ALA A 55 0.49 -2.45 12.94
C ALA A 55 0.74 -1.16 12.20
N SER A 56 -0.13 -0.83 11.24
CA SER A 56 -0.13 0.49 10.57
C SER A 56 -1.54 0.93 10.21
N MET A 57 -1.68 2.24 10.11
CA MET A 57 -2.84 2.89 9.52
C MET A 57 -2.35 3.86 8.45
N GLU A 58 -2.96 3.80 7.28
CA GLU A 58 -2.62 4.61 6.11
C GLU A 58 -3.89 5.27 5.58
N SER A 59 -3.79 6.56 5.24
CA SER A 59 -4.84 7.34 4.61
C SER A 59 -4.32 7.89 3.29
N ASN A 60 -5.04 7.65 2.21
CA ASN A 60 -4.73 8.13 0.87
C ASN A 60 -5.79 9.13 0.41
N THR A 61 -5.35 10.23 -0.18
CA THR A 61 -6.25 11.20 -0.84
C THR A 61 -5.88 11.32 -2.32
N TRP A 62 -6.88 11.56 -3.14
CA TRP A 62 -6.68 11.84 -4.56
C TRP A 62 -7.33 13.16 -4.92
N ASN A 63 -6.65 13.88 -5.81
CA ASN A 63 -7.14 15.11 -6.41
C ASN A 63 -6.96 15.02 -7.92
N THR A 64 -8.05 14.84 -8.64
CA THR A 64 -8.04 14.84 -10.11
C THR A 64 -8.20 16.26 -10.62
N ILE A 65 -7.41 16.64 -11.63
CA ILE A 65 -7.58 17.90 -12.35
C ILE A 65 -8.39 17.59 -13.61
N HIS A 66 -9.70 17.86 -13.56
CA HIS A 66 -10.53 17.84 -14.75
C HIS A 66 -10.75 19.27 -15.24
N ASP A 67 -10.50 19.52 -16.53
CA ASP A 67 -10.83 20.77 -17.26
C ASP A 67 -10.38 22.07 -16.56
N ASN A 68 -9.13 22.11 -16.05
CA ASN A 68 -8.57 23.26 -15.33
C ASN A 68 -9.32 23.67 -14.05
N LYS A 69 -10.25 22.86 -13.56
CA LYS A 69 -10.88 23.04 -12.26
C LYS A 69 -10.20 22.12 -11.26
N LYS A 70 -9.65 22.69 -10.20
CA LYS A 70 -9.18 21.94 -9.04
C LYS A 70 -10.39 21.33 -8.35
N GLU A 71 -10.60 20.04 -8.51
CA GLU A 71 -11.53 19.32 -7.63
C GLU A 71 -10.90 19.21 -6.24
N ASN A 72 -11.75 19.30 -5.21
CA ASN A 72 -11.28 19.23 -3.82
C ASN A 72 -10.60 17.87 -3.57
N ALA A 73 -9.49 17.88 -2.84
CA ALA A 73 -8.86 16.66 -2.39
C ALA A 73 -9.87 15.81 -1.61
N ALA A 74 -10.15 14.63 -2.11
CA ALA A 74 -11.08 13.68 -1.50
C ALA A 74 -10.32 12.53 -0.87
N LEU A 75 -10.80 12.06 0.28
CA LEU A 75 -10.33 10.83 0.88
C LEU A 75 -10.66 9.68 -0.08
N ASN A 76 -9.64 9.01 -0.59
CA ASN A 76 -9.80 7.86 -1.47
C ASN A 76 -10.02 6.57 -0.68
N ASP A 77 -9.11 6.30 0.25
CA ASP A 77 -9.16 5.10 1.07
C ASP A 77 -8.43 5.27 2.41
N VAL A 78 -8.76 4.35 3.31
CA VAL A 78 -8.03 4.10 4.55
C VAL A 78 -7.66 2.63 4.58
N GLN A 79 -6.41 2.34 4.95
CA GLN A 79 -5.93 0.98 5.13
C GLN A 79 -5.47 0.78 6.56
N VAL A 80 -5.81 -0.36 7.13
CA VAL A 80 -5.32 -0.80 8.44
C VAL A 80 -4.67 -2.16 8.23
N GLU A 81 -3.43 -2.30 8.67
CA GLU A 81 -2.67 -3.54 8.54
C GLU A 81 -2.12 -3.95 9.89
N VAL A 82 -2.18 -5.25 10.18
CA VAL A 82 -1.57 -5.86 11.36
C VAL A 82 -0.88 -7.15 10.96
N ASN A 83 0.30 -7.42 11.51
CA ASN A 83 1.00 -8.69 11.33
C ASN A 83 1.81 -9.07 12.56
N TYR A 84 2.26 -10.31 12.55
CA TYR A 84 3.13 -10.86 13.59
C TYR A 84 4.36 -11.52 12.96
N ALA A 85 5.56 -11.14 13.42
CA ALA A 85 6.81 -11.67 12.91
C ALA A 85 7.20 -12.95 13.68
N ILE A 86 7.34 -14.06 12.97
CA ILE A 86 7.80 -15.35 13.45
C ILE A 86 9.18 -15.58 12.84
N LYS A 87 10.24 -15.46 13.63
CA LYS A 87 11.59 -15.83 13.21
C LYS A 87 11.70 -17.35 13.17
N LEU A 88 12.05 -17.90 12.01
CA LEU A 88 12.31 -19.32 11.84
C LEU A 88 13.77 -19.65 12.19
N ASP A 89 14.67 -18.74 11.81
CA ASP A 89 16.09 -18.71 12.13
C ASP A 89 16.64 -17.28 11.99
N ASP A 90 17.96 -17.13 11.89
CA ASP A 90 18.63 -15.83 11.77
C ASP A 90 18.39 -15.15 10.40
N GLN A 91 18.01 -15.92 9.38
CA GLN A 91 17.82 -15.42 8.00
C GLN A 91 16.35 -15.39 7.58
N TRP A 92 15.51 -16.27 8.13
CA TRP A 92 14.14 -16.43 7.66
C TRP A 92 13.10 -15.91 8.65
N THR A 93 12.19 -15.14 8.16
CA THR A 93 11.04 -14.64 8.94
C THR A 93 9.73 -14.84 8.18
N VAL A 94 8.73 -15.43 8.83
CA VAL A 94 7.36 -15.54 8.34
C VAL A 94 6.48 -14.49 9.04
N ARG A 95 5.64 -13.80 8.29
CA ARG A 95 4.69 -12.80 8.83
C ARG A 95 3.28 -13.09 8.33
N PRO A 96 2.46 -13.85 9.08
CA PRO A 96 1.02 -13.84 8.89
C PRO A 96 0.46 -12.47 9.25
N GLY A 97 -0.52 -12.02 8.49
CA GLY A 97 -1.11 -10.71 8.72
C GLY A 97 -2.46 -10.52 8.04
N MET A 98 -3.06 -9.37 8.31
CA MET A 98 -4.33 -8.94 7.77
C MET A 98 -4.22 -7.48 7.36
N LEU A 99 -4.63 -7.16 6.14
CA LEU A 99 -4.84 -5.80 5.67
C LEU A 99 -6.33 -5.60 5.43
N THR A 100 -6.89 -4.55 5.99
CA THR A 100 -8.27 -4.14 5.72
C THR A 100 -8.23 -2.80 5.01
N HIS A 101 -8.89 -2.72 3.87
CA HIS A 101 -8.98 -1.53 3.04
C HIS A 101 -10.41 -1.03 3.02
N PHE A 102 -10.61 0.23 3.40
CA PHE A 102 -11.89 0.94 3.42
C PHE A 102 -11.88 2.01 2.33
N SER A 103 -12.88 2.00 1.47
CA SER A 103 -13.04 3.03 0.42
C SER A 103 -14.52 3.30 0.16
N SER A 104 -14.82 4.31 -0.65
CA SER A 104 -16.19 4.57 -1.12
C SER A 104 -16.79 3.37 -1.88
N ASN A 105 -15.93 2.50 -2.45
CA ASN A 105 -16.33 1.27 -3.14
C ASN A 105 -16.49 0.07 -2.19
N GLY A 106 -16.56 0.31 -0.87
CA GLY A 106 -16.75 -0.68 0.17
C GLY A 106 -15.45 -1.22 0.78
N THR A 107 -15.59 -2.23 1.63
CA THR A 107 -14.50 -2.83 2.39
C THR A 107 -13.92 -4.04 1.69
N ARG A 108 -12.60 -4.17 1.76
CA ARG A 108 -11.84 -5.34 1.30
C ARG A 108 -10.99 -5.86 2.45
N TYR A 109 -11.05 -7.16 2.69
CA TYR A 109 -10.23 -7.87 3.68
C TYR A 109 -9.15 -8.66 2.95
N GLY A 110 -7.91 -8.52 3.38
CA GLY A 110 -6.75 -9.15 2.74
C GLY A 110 -5.91 -9.93 3.74
N PRO A 111 -6.31 -11.14 4.16
CA PRO A 111 -5.41 -12.03 4.89
C PRO A 111 -4.21 -12.36 4.01
N TYR A 112 -3.03 -12.43 4.63
CA TYR A 112 -1.79 -12.73 3.90
C TYR A 112 -0.78 -13.48 4.74
N VAL A 113 0.18 -14.06 4.03
CA VAL A 113 1.45 -14.55 4.62
C VAL A 113 2.60 -13.97 3.80
N LYS A 114 3.58 -13.39 4.49
CA LYS A 114 4.83 -12.91 3.91
C LYS A 114 5.98 -13.77 4.44
N LEU A 115 6.83 -14.27 3.55
CA LEU A 115 8.12 -14.88 3.85
C LEU A 115 9.22 -13.89 3.48
N SER A 116 10.17 -13.67 4.36
CA SER A 116 11.35 -12.82 4.13
C SER A 116 12.62 -13.62 4.37
N TRP A 117 13.64 -13.35 3.55
CA TRP A 117 14.96 -13.97 3.62
C TRP A 117 16.04 -12.90 3.59
N ASP A 118 16.81 -12.81 4.68
CA ASP A 118 18.00 -11.98 4.81
C ASP A 118 19.19 -12.73 4.19
N ALA A 119 19.36 -12.60 2.84
CA ALA A 119 20.39 -13.32 2.10
C ALA A 119 21.79 -12.90 2.53
N THR A 120 21.96 -11.62 2.82
CA THR A 120 23.16 -11.02 3.43
C THR A 120 22.72 -9.91 4.38
N LYS A 121 23.68 -9.29 5.10
CA LYS A 121 23.39 -8.12 5.95
C LYS A 121 22.84 -6.92 5.18
N ASP A 122 23.10 -6.85 3.86
CA ASP A 122 22.72 -5.72 3.01
C ASP A 122 21.60 -6.06 2.01
N LEU A 123 21.25 -7.35 1.86
CA LEU A 123 20.30 -7.80 0.83
C LEU A 123 19.22 -8.69 1.44
N ASN A 124 17.97 -8.22 1.34
CA ASN A 124 16.77 -8.92 1.77
C ASN A 124 15.85 -9.19 0.58
N PHE A 125 15.27 -10.38 0.54
CA PHE A 125 14.21 -10.78 -0.36
C PHE A 125 12.93 -11.08 0.39
N GLY A 126 11.79 -10.89 -0.25
CA GLY A 126 10.51 -11.24 0.32
C GLY A 126 9.51 -11.69 -0.73
N ILE A 127 8.61 -12.56 -0.34
CA ILE A 127 7.42 -12.90 -1.11
C ILE A 127 6.21 -12.86 -0.19
N ARG A 128 5.10 -12.29 -0.67
CA ARG A 128 3.84 -12.26 0.05
C ARG A 128 2.72 -12.77 -0.86
N TYR A 129 1.92 -13.69 -0.35
CA TYR A 129 0.63 -14.02 -0.93
C TYR A 129 -0.46 -13.38 -0.08
N ARG A 130 -1.39 -12.67 -0.73
CA ARG A 130 -2.57 -12.05 -0.12
C ARG A 130 -3.82 -12.39 -0.92
N TYR A 131 -4.89 -12.75 -0.23
CA TYR A 131 -6.19 -12.93 -0.85
C TYR A 131 -7.10 -11.76 -0.47
N ASP A 132 -7.39 -10.89 -1.44
CA ASP A 132 -8.23 -9.73 -1.26
C ASP A 132 -9.70 -10.12 -1.46
N TRP A 133 -10.42 -10.29 -0.36
CA TRP A 133 -11.83 -10.62 -0.33
C TRP A 133 -12.68 -9.35 -0.21
N LYS A 134 -13.57 -9.10 -1.20
CA LYS A 134 -14.45 -7.94 -1.24
C LYS A 134 -15.73 -8.23 -0.46
N ALA A 135 -16.11 -7.35 0.48
CA ALA A 135 -17.25 -7.58 1.37
C ALA A 135 -18.60 -7.59 0.64
N TYR A 136 -18.72 -6.93 -0.50
CA TYR A 136 -19.97 -6.82 -1.25
C TYR A 136 -19.90 -7.58 -2.59
N ARG A 137 -21.07 -7.87 -3.15
CA ARG A 137 -21.26 -8.44 -4.48
C ARG A 137 -21.58 -7.33 -5.47
N GLN A 138 -21.19 -7.52 -6.71
CA GLN A 138 -21.55 -6.69 -7.84
C GLN A 138 -21.70 -7.57 -9.08
N GLN A 139 -22.36 -7.07 -10.11
CA GLN A 139 -22.49 -7.80 -11.36
C GLN A 139 -21.12 -7.90 -12.06
N ASP A 140 -20.73 -9.09 -12.47
CA ASP A 140 -19.51 -9.32 -13.26
C ASP A 140 -19.82 -9.29 -14.76
N LEU A 141 -18.83 -9.56 -15.61
CA LEU A 141 -18.96 -9.50 -17.06
C LEU A 141 -19.88 -10.60 -17.63
N SER A 142 -20.10 -11.69 -16.90
CA SER A 142 -21.06 -12.74 -17.26
C SER A 142 -22.50 -12.39 -16.85
N GLY A 143 -22.69 -11.28 -16.12
CA GLY A 143 -23.98 -10.86 -15.58
C GLY A 143 -24.31 -11.44 -14.21
N ASP A 144 -23.42 -12.23 -13.63
CA ASP A 144 -23.63 -12.88 -12.34
C ASP A 144 -23.29 -11.95 -11.16
N MET A 145 -24.06 -12.07 -10.07
CA MET A 145 -23.78 -11.37 -8.82
C MET A 145 -22.65 -12.06 -8.07
N SER A 146 -21.44 -11.61 -8.29
CA SER A 146 -20.21 -12.19 -7.72
C SER A 146 -19.39 -11.17 -6.93
N ARG A 147 -18.27 -11.59 -6.35
CA ARG A 147 -17.32 -10.71 -5.65
C ARG A 147 -16.08 -10.50 -6.52
N ASP A 148 -15.64 -9.27 -6.64
CA ASP A 148 -14.37 -8.94 -7.31
C ASP A 148 -13.18 -9.23 -6.38
N ASN A 149 -13.02 -10.54 -6.06
CA ASN A 149 -11.91 -11.03 -5.26
C ASN A 149 -10.64 -11.12 -6.09
N VAL A 150 -9.50 -10.89 -5.43
CA VAL A 150 -8.20 -10.85 -6.09
C VAL A 150 -7.18 -11.69 -5.33
N HIS A 151 -6.50 -12.58 -6.04
CA HIS A 151 -5.24 -13.18 -5.60
C HIS A 151 -4.11 -12.19 -5.90
N ARG A 152 -3.33 -11.86 -4.89
CA ARG A 152 -2.20 -10.94 -5.01
C ARG A 152 -0.91 -11.62 -4.57
N TRP A 153 0.11 -11.49 -5.40
CA TRP A 153 1.46 -11.96 -5.15
C TRP A 153 2.39 -10.76 -5.20
N ASP A 154 3.13 -10.52 -4.13
CA ASP A 154 4.12 -9.44 -4.07
C ASP A 154 5.50 -10.05 -3.91
N GLY A 155 6.45 -9.63 -4.75
CA GLY A 155 7.88 -9.86 -4.59
C GLY A 155 8.57 -8.61 -4.09
N TYR A 156 9.53 -8.74 -3.20
CA TYR A 156 10.28 -7.64 -2.59
C TYR A 156 11.78 -7.89 -2.69
N VAL A 157 12.51 -6.85 -3.02
CA VAL A 157 13.97 -6.79 -2.89
C VAL A 157 14.32 -5.52 -2.15
N THR A 158 15.11 -5.61 -1.10
CA THR A 158 15.68 -4.45 -0.39
C THR A 158 17.18 -4.60 -0.36
N TYR A 159 17.89 -3.57 -0.82
CA TYR A 159 19.34 -3.53 -0.88
C TYR A 159 19.86 -2.27 -0.19
N HIS A 160 20.59 -2.46 0.90
CA HIS A 160 21.34 -1.40 1.58
C HIS A 160 22.64 -1.13 0.80
N ILE A 161 22.61 -0.08 -0.05
CA ILE A 161 23.76 0.27 -0.91
C ILE A 161 24.96 0.66 -0.05
N ASN A 162 24.69 1.44 1.00
CA ASN A 162 25.64 1.87 2.02
C ASN A 162 24.87 2.36 3.27
N SER A 163 25.56 3.03 4.21
CA SER A 163 24.93 3.61 5.41
C SER A 163 23.86 4.65 5.10
N ASP A 164 23.98 5.35 3.97
CA ASP A 164 23.17 6.51 3.64
C ASP A 164 22.04 6.18 2.68
N PHE A 165 22.18 5.13 1.86
CA PHE A 165 21.21 4.82 0.81
C PHE A 165 20.69 3.40 0.88
N THR A 166 19.37 3.26 0.75
CA THR A 166 18.69 1.98 0.57
C THR A 166 17.85 2.03 -0.71
N PHE A 167 17.98 1.02 -1.55
CA PHE A 167 17.12 0.78 -2.69
C PHE A 167 16.12 -0.33 -2.36
N ALA A 168 14.85 -0.11 -2.71
CA ALA A 168 13.82 -1.13 -2.59
C ALA A 168 13.07 -1.26 -3.91
N TRP A 169 12.75 -2.50 -4.28
CA TRP A 169 11.90 -2.83 -5.39
C TRP A 169 10.79 -3.76 -4.93
N GLN A 170 9.56 -3.42 -5.30
CA GLN A 170 8.41 -4.28 -5.14
C GLN A 170 7.80 -4.55 -6.50
N THR A 171 7.53 -5.81 -6.80
CA THR A 171 6.71 -6.23 -7.94
C THR A 171 5.44 -6.89 -7.42
N THR A 172 4.32 -6.60 -8.05
CA THR A 172 3.02 -7.15 -7.66
C THR A 172 2.32 -7.74 -8.88
N LEU A 173 1.80 -8.96 -8.72
CA LEU A 173 0.88 -9.58 -9.66
C LEU A 173 -0.50 -9.69 -9.01
N TYR A 174 -1.51 -9.14 -9.68
CA TYR A 174 -2.91 -9.25 -9.31
C TYR A 174 -3.61 -10.22 -10.25
N SER A 175 -4.44 -11.11 -9.71
CA SER A 175 -5.26 -12.04 -10.49
C SER A 175 -6.68 -12.09 -9.96
N LYS A 176 -7.66 -11.75 -10.80
CA LYS A 176 -9.08 -11.77 -10.44
C LYS A 176 -9.61 -13.20 -10.43
N GLN A 177 -10.35 -13.56 -9.40
CA GLN A 177 -10.92 -14.88 -9.22
C GLN A 177 -12.13 -15.11 -10.14
N ASN A 178 -13.04 -14.12 -10.19
CA ASN A 178 -14.30 -14.20 -10.93
C ASN A 178 -14.20 -13.52 -12.31
N ASP A 179 -15.31 -13.39 -13.03
CA ASP A 179 -15.27 -12.84 -14.38
C ASP A 179 -15.24 -11.31 -14.42
N TYR A 180 -14.26 -10.75 -13.70
CA TYR A 180 -13.87 -9.34 -13.80
C TYR A 180 -12.61 -9.21 -14.65
N ARG A 181 -12.42 -8.03 -15.23
CA ARG A 181 -11.22 -7.68 -15.98
C ARG A 181 -10.62 -6.38 -15.46
N TYR A 182 -9.31 -6.28 -15.57
CA TYR A 182 -8.60 -5.01 -15.47
C TYR A 182 -8.76 -4.22 -16.78
N ALA A 183 -8.41 -2.94 -16.75
CA ALA A 183 -8.50 -2.08 -17.93
C ALA A 183 -7.56 -2.52 -19.08
N ASN A 184 -6.66 -3.47 -18.86
CA ASN A 184 -5.90 -4.16 -19.90
C ASN A 184 -6.66 -5.33 -20.54
N HIS A 185 -7.97 -5.48 -20.27
CA HIS A 185 -8.87 -6.56 -20.71
C HIS A 185 -8.52 -7.97 -20.20
N LYS A 186 -7.54 -8.10 -19.29
CA LYS A 186 -7.09 -9.38 -18.73
C LYS A 186 -7.61 -9.58 -17.31
N LYS A 187 -7.61 -10.85 -16.84
CA LYS A 187 -7.86 -11.17 -15.41
C LYS A 187 -6.68 -10.83 -14.50
N TRP A 188 -5.54 -10.44 -15.06
CA TRP A 188 -4.32 -10.12 -14.32
C TRP A 188 -3.77 -8.74 -14.71
N ALA A 189 -3.10 -8.12 -13.77
CA ALA A 189 -2.35 -6.88 -13.94
C ALA A 189 -1.13 -6.89 -13.05
N THR A 190 -0.13 -6.07 -13.40
CA THR A 190 1.12 -5.95 -12.63
C THR A 190 1.36 -4.54 -12.15
N GLU A 191 2.17 -4.41 -11.12
CA GLU A 191 2.68 -3.15 -10.61
C GLU A 191 4.14 -3.34 -10.24
N ASN A 192 4.97 -2.34 -10.50
CA ASN A 192 6.36 -2.30 -10.09
C ASN A 192 6.63 -0.96 -9.42
N ALA A 193 7.12 -0.99 -8.20
CA ALA A 193 7.50 0.17 -7.41
C ALA A 193 9.00 0.14 -7.14
N PHE A 194 9.69 1.24 -7.42
CA PHE A 194 11.11 1.42 -7.18
C PHE A 194 11.28 2.60 -6.23
N VAL A 195 11.94 2.37 -5.11
CA VAL A 195 12.13 3.37 -4.05
C VAL A 195 13.62 3.55 -3.79
N LEU A 196 14.08 4.79 -3.78
CA LEU A 196 15.40 5.15 -3.30
C LEU A 196 15.25 6.02 -2.04
N GLN A 197 15.76 5.51 -0.93
CA GLN A 197 15.73 6.16 0.38
C GLN A 197 17.10 6.76 0.69
N TYR A 198 17.10 7.94 1.29
CA TYR A 198 18.29 8.60 1.82
C TYR A 198 18.17 8.74 3.34
N HIS A 199 19.02 8.05 4.10
CA HIS A 199 19.06 8.11 5.56
C HIS A 199 19.77 9.40 6.02
N MET A 200 19.05 10.54 5.95
CA MET A 200 19.61 11.87 6.26
C MET A 200 20.05 11.95 7.71
N THR A 201 19.27 11.39 8.62
CA THR A 201 19.60 11.23 10.04
C THR A 201 19.05 9.85 10.49
N PRO A 202 19.36 9.39 11.73
CA PRO A 202 18.76 8.16 12.26
C PRO A 202 17.22 8.17 12.29
N ASP A 203 16.61 9.36 12.32
CA ASP A 203 15.17 9.53 12.49
C ASP A 203 14.47 10.12 11.26
N ILE A 204 15.21 10.61 10.25
CA ILE A 204 14.64 11.27 9.08
C ILE A 204 15.14 10.59 7.81
N THR A 205 14.21 10.02 7.04
CA THR A 205 14.51 9.32 5.79
C THR A 205 13.64 9.85 4.66
N PRO A 206 14.08 10.89 3.92
CA PRO A 206 13.45 11.26 2.65
C PRO A 206 13.64 10.17 1.60
N TYR A 207 12.70 10.08 0.66
CA TYR A 207 12.77 9.11 -0.43
C TYR A 207 12.05 9.61 -1.69
N ILE A 208 12.44 9.03 -2.81
CA ILE A 208 11.71 9.11 -4.07
C ILE A 208 11.22 7.73 -4.46
N GLU A 209 10.05 7.69 -5.10
CA GLU A 209 9.42 6.45 -5.54
C GLU A 209 8.89 6.62 -6.97
N TYR A 210 9.15 5.64 -7.80
CA TYR A 210 8.59 5.52 -9.13
C TYR A 210 7.81 4.23 -9.25
N ASP A 211 6.53 4.32 -9.65
CA ASP A 211 5.70 3.15 -9.89
C ASP A 211 5.27 3.10 -11.35
N TYR A 212 5.34 1.90 -11.89
CA TYR A 212 4.68 1.52 -13.12
C TYR A 212 3.47 0.65 -12.81
N LEU A 213 2.29 1.11 -13.22
CA LEU A 213 1.02 0.42 -13.00
C LEU A 213 0.44 -0.04 -14.35
N ASP A 214 0.32 -1.35 -14.54
CA ASP A 214 -0.30 -1.92 -15.73
C ASP A 214 -1.83 -1.88 -15.59
N ARG A 215 -2.45 -0.77 -16.05
CA ARG A 215 -3.90 -0.64 -16.28
C ARG A 215 -4.77 -1.29 -15.21
N GLN A 216 -4.54 -0.96 -13.94
CA GLN A 216 -5.18 -1.59 -12.78
C GLN A 216 -6.65 -1.22 -12.61
N GLY A 217 -7.16 -0.19 -13.28
CA GLY A 217 -8.56 0.18 -13.24
C GLY A 217 -9.47 -0.98 -13.64
N VAL A 218 -10.70 -1.01 -13.12
CA VAL A 218 -11.72 -1.94 -13.61
C VAL A 218 -12.13 -1.53 -15.00
N TYR A 219 -12.21 -2.50 -15.93
CA TYR A 219 -12.68 -2.25 -17.28
C TYR A 219 -14.12 -1.71 -17.25
N ASN A 220 -14.31 -0.51 -17.79
CA ASN A 220 -15.60 0.20 -17.87
C ASN A 220 -15.98 0.58 -19.30
N GLY A 221 -15.46 -0.15 -20.29
CA GLY A 221 -15.67 0.13 -21.70
C GLY A 221 -14.70 1.16 -22.30
N ARG A 222 -13.76 1.68 -21.52
CA ARG A 222 -12.71 2.59 -22.01
C ARG A 222 -11.34 1.93 -21.87
N ASP A 223 -10.49 2.11 -22.87
CA ASP A 223 -9.08 1.72 -22.79
C ASP A 223 -8.35 2.67 -21.84
N ASN A 224 -7.96 2.16 -20.68
CA ASN A 224 -7.06 2.88 -19.80
C ASN A 224 -5.62 2.58 -20.20
N LEU A 225 -4.80 3.62 -20.24
CA LEU A 225 -3.37 3.51 -20.46
C LEU A 225 -2.69 2.97 -19.19
N SER A 226 -1.52 2.37 -19.37
CA SER A 226 -0.61 2.13 -18.25
C SER A 226 -0.29 3.47 -17.58
N GLU A 227 -0.12 3.45 -16.27
CA GLU A 227 0.09 4.65 -15.49
C GLU A 227 1.48 4.65 -14.87
N ASN A 228 2.15 5.81 -14.94
CA ASN A 228 3.38 6.05 -14.19
C ASN A 228 3.05 6.96 -13.02
N SER A 229 3.55 6.61 -11.84
CA SER A 229 3.43 7.42 -10.64
C SER A 229 4.80 7.87 -10.17
N TYR A 230 4.93 9.16 -9.92
CA TYR A 230 6.16 9.79 -9.43
C TYR A 230 5.87 10.35 -8.05
N ARG A 231 6.60 9.90 -7.04
CA ARG A 231 6.32 10.21 -5.65
C ARG A 231 7.57 10.68 -4.92
N ILE A 232 7.36 11.56 -3.96
CA ILE A 232 8.36 12.01 -3.00
C ILE A 232 7.77 11.90 -1.60
N GLY A 233 8.54 11.43 -0.64
CA GLY A 233 8.09 11.29 0.73
C GLY A 233 9.20 11.45 1.74
N VAL A 234 8.79 11.50 3.00
CA VAL A 234 9.69 11.53 4.16
C VAL A 234 9.10 10.61 5.22
N ALA A 235 9.92 9.71 5.73
CA ALA A 235 9.60 8.90 6.90
C ALA A 235 10.32 9.47 8.13
N PHE A 236 9.59 9.64 9.23
CA PHE A 236 10.08 10.09 10.52
C PHE A 236 9.97 8.95 11.52
N LYS A 237 11.06 8.56 12.12
CA LYS A 237 11.07 7.67 13.28
C LYS A 237 10.78 8.49 14.53
N LEU A 238 9.84 8.02 15.34
CA LEU A 238 9.34 8.71 16.54
C LEU A 238 9.87 8.05 17.81
#